data_13890a68bfab4b69841d0f17a81fa44f
#
_entry.id   13890a68bfab4b69841d0f17a81fa44f
#
_cell.length_a   1.000
_cell.length_b   1.000
_cell.length_c   1.000
_cell.angle_alpha   90.00
_cell.angle_beta   90.00
_cell.angle_gamma   90.00
#
_symmetry.space_group_name_H-M   'P 1'
#
loop_
_entity.id
_entity.type
_entity.pdbx_description
1 polymer ?
#
loop_
_entity_poly.entity_id
_entity_poly.type
_entity_poly.pdbx_seq_one_letter_code
_entity_poly.pdbx_strand_id
1 'polypeptide(L)'
;IHPDTSFVFPLGNIKNDKDEDRFKAEITKTWRAFLLEHPFGDLSDWTNYYGGEDKQALISREAGRDIIKTLSLKPFESKYKVMIIWQPELMHPSAANGILKILEEPPPNTFFILVSNAAERLLPTILSRTQSVQVPQLEDEDLQAYLNKNYDVESKKLQEITQLAEGNLGLAIKLIDSEEDHFQDRFAEWMRWCYKRDYSNLVTFSEDFHQLDKLSQKNLFQYGLSMMRETLLHYAGADAISRIKTGEVKFVKDFSKIMNVEKVEKVNTLFNDAHYHLERNGSAKMIFLDLSLQVAKTINP
;
A
#
# COMPACT_ATOMS: atom_id res chain seq x y z
N ILE A 1 10.62 -2.13 23.37
CA ILE A 1 10.28 -3.42 22.73
C ILE A 1 10.96 -4.53 23.54
N HIS A 2 10.20 -5.58 23.88
CA HIS A 2 10.64 -6.68 24.74
C HIS A 2 11.80 -7.48 24.11
N PRO A 3 12.85 -7.91 24.85
CA PRO A 3 14.00 -8.63 24.29
C PRO A 3 13.61 -9.98 23.65
N ASP A 4 12.59 -10.66 24.16
CA ASP A 4 12.08 -11.91 23.60
C ASP A 4 11.10 -11.73 22.41
N THR A 5 10.97 -10.50 21.91
CA THR A 5 10.25 -10.19 20.67
C THR A 5 11.24 -9.90 19.55
N SER A 6 11.24 -10.74 18.54
CA SER A 6 12.07 -10.62 17.34
C SER A 6 11.25 -10.18 16.15
N PHE A 7 11.86 -9.39 15.28
CA PHE A 7 11.22 -8.85 14.09
C PHE A 7 11.96 -9.31 12.83
N VAL A 8 11.19 -9.59 11.80
CA VAL A 8 11.67 -9.81 10.44
C VAL A 8 10.88 -8.88 9.52
N PHE A 9 11.57 -8.14 8.70
CA PHE A 9 11.01 -7.10 7.85
C PHE A 9 11.77 -7.02 6.52
N PRO A 10 11.14 -6.52 5.45
CA PRO A 10 11.78 -6.39 4.16
C PRO A 10 12.91 -5.34 4.17
N LEU A 11 13.98 -5.63 3.44
CA LEU A 11 15.11 -4.71 3.22
C LEU A 11 15.45 -4.66 1.75
N GLY A 12 15.78 -3.48 1.23
CA GLY A 12 16.42 -3.33 -0.07
C GLY A 12 17.82 -3.95 -0.06
N ASN A 13 18.33 -4.29 -1.24
CA ASN A 13 19.69 -4.81 -1.37
C ASN A 13 20.72 -3.69 -1.07
N ILE A 14 20.97 -3.46 0.21
CA ILE A 14 21.98 -2.51 0.68
C ILE A 14 23.33 -3.23 0.54
N LYS A 15 24.29 -2.62 -0.16
CA LYS A 15 25.67 -3.15 -0.20
C LYS A 15 26.19 -3.13 1.22
N ASN A 16 26.35 -4.30 1.81
CA ASN A 16 26.87 -4.44 3.16
C ASN A 16 28.35 -3.97 3.18
N ASP A 17 28.63 -3.06 4.08
CA ASP A 17 29.97 -2.83 4.54
C ASP A 17 30.46 -4.11 5.25
N LYS A 18 31.76 -4.31 5.36
CA LYS A 18 32.44 -5.57 5.69
C LYS A 18 32.04 -6.27 7.00
N ASP A 19 31.13 -5.71 7.81
CA ASP A 19 30.69 -6.25 9.09
C ASP A 19 29.17 -6.48 9.12
N GLU A 20 28.76 -7.71 8.80
CA GLU A 20 27.34 -8.12 8.72
C GLU A 20 26.62 -8.04 10.07
N ASP A 21 27.30 -8.39 11.16
CA ASP A 21 26.69 -8.38 12.51
C ASP A 21 26.44 -6.93 12.97
N ARG A 22 27.36 -6.03 12.69
CA ARG A 22 27.19 -4.60 12.99
C ARG A 22 26.04 -4.01 12.20
N PHE A 23 25.94 -4.32 10.91
CA PHE A 23 24.82 -3.87 10.07
C PHE A 23 23.47 -4.39 10.60
N LYS A 24 23.38 -5.67 10.96
CA LYS A 24 22.16 -6.27 11.54
C LYS A 24 21.75 -5.60 12.85
N ALA A 25 22.69 -5.26 13.70
CA ALA A 25 22.41 -4.56 14.95
C ALA A 25 21.88 -3.13 14.70
N GLU A 26 22.50 -2.40 13.76
CA GLU A 26 22.11 -1.04 13.41
C GLU A 26 20.74 -0.99 12.78
N ILE A 27 20.47 -1.83 11.77
CA ILE A 27 19.16 -1.86 11.09
C ILE A 27 18.04 -2.31 12.04
N THR A 28 18.31 -3.20 12.98
CA THR A 28 17.34 -3.59 14.02
C THR A 28 17.03 -2.42 14.96
N LYS A 29 18.03 -1.61 15.30
CA LYS A 29 17.82 -0.39 16.09
C LYS A 29 16.97 0.63 15.30
N THR A 30 17.28 0.83 14.03
CA THR A 30 16.52 1.69 13.13
C THR A 30 15.06 1.24 12.99
N TRP A 31 14.84 -0.08 12.84
CA TRP A 31 13.49 -0.65 12.80
C TRP A 31 12.69 -0.36 14.08
N ARG A 32 13.31 -0.49 15.25
CA ARG A 32 12.66 -0.19 16.52
C ARG A 32 12.30 1.27 16.68
N ALA A 33 13.14 2.17 16.20
CA ALA A 33 12.85 3.61 16.15
C ALA A 33 11.69 3.89 15.21
N PHE A 34 11.73 3.33 13.99
CA PHE A 34 10.64 3.44 13.02
C PHE A 34 9.28 3.02 13.59
N LEU A 35 9.18 1.88 14.28
CA LEU A 35 7.92 1.43 14.89
C LEU A 35 7.37 2.39 15.96
N LEU A 36 8.24 3.13 16.64
CA LEU A 36 7.82 4.11 17.66
C LEU A 36 7.42 5.45 17.04
N GLU A 37 8.12 5.88 16.01
CA GLU A 37 7.90 7.17 15.35
C GLU A 37 6.79 7.09 14.30
N HIS A 38 6.66 5.94 13.63
CA HIS A 38 5.69 5.70 12.55
C HIS A 38 4.85 4.43 12.82
N PRO A 39 4.01 4.41 13.89
CA PRO A 39 3.25 3.22 14.27
C PRO A 39 2.25 2.76 13.20
N PHE A 40 1.87 3.64 12.28
CA PHE A 40 0.97 3.38 11.16
C PHE A 40 1.69 3.40 9.80
N GLY A 41 3.03 3.37 9.83
CA GLY A 41 3.86 3.43 8.63
C GLY A 41 3.73 2.19 7.74
N ASP A 42 3.77 2.39 6.44
CA ASP A 42 3.77 1.34 5.42
C ASP A 42 5.20 1.00 4.94
N LEU A 43 5.29 0.12 3.93
CA LEU A 43 6.58 -0.28 3.36
C LEU A 43 7.36 0.90 2.76
N SER A 44 6.67 1.86 2.17
CA SER A 44 7.29 3.06 1.59
C SER A 44 7.91 3.92 2.68
N ASP A 45 7.20 4.11 3.82
CA ASP A 45 7.73 4.85 4.96
C ASP A 45 8.98 4.17 5.51
N TRP A 46 8.94 2.85 5.66
CA TRP A 46 10.09 2.08 6.11
C TRP A 46 11.28 2.21 5.16
N THR A 47 11.05 2.05 3.85
CA THR A 47 12.14 2.15 2.86
C THR A 47 12.77 3.53 2.83
N ASN A 48 11.96 4.59 2.96
CA ASN A 48 12.44 5.96 3.06
C ASN A 48 13.22 6.18 4.36
N TYR A 49 12.71 5.66 5.48
CA TYR A 49 13.29 5.86 6.81
C TYR A 49 14.72 5.32 6.92
N TYR A 50 15.02 4.17 6.33
CA TYR A 50 16.38 3.64 6.35
C TYR A 50 17.22 3.98 5.08
N GLY A 51 16.69 4.79 4.15
CA GLY A 51 17.40 5.21 2.93
C GLY A 51 17.50 4.13 1.85
N GLY A 52 16.49 3.26 1.75
CA GLY A 52 16.40 2.19 0.75
C GLY A 52 15.47 2.48 -0.43
N GLU A 53 15.12 3.72 -0.67
CA GLU A 53 14.05 4.17 -1.57
C GLU A 53 14.12 3.63 -3.00
N ASP A 54 15.32 3.51 -3.55
CA ASP A 54 15.55 3.08 -4.93
C ASP A 54 15.67 1.55 -5.10
N LYS A 55 15.44 0.78 -4.03
CA LYS A 55 15.67 -0.66 -4.03
C LYS A 55 14.41 -1.42 -3.67
N GLN A 56 14.13 -2.47 -4.43
CA GLN A 56 13.06 -3.39 -4.10
C GLN A 56 13.34 -4.06 -2.76
N ALA A 57 12.52 -3.78 -1.75
CA ALA A 57 12.62 -4.40 -0.44
C ALA A 57 12.11 -5.85 -0.50
N LEU A 58 12.86 -6.77 0.11
CA LEU A 58 12.48 -8.18 0.24
C LEU A 58 13.04 -8.78 1.54
N ILE A 59 12.43 -9.84 2.03
CA ILE A 59 12.97 -10.65 3.12
C ILE A 59 13.88 -11.70 2.49
N SER A 60 15.19 -11.55 2.70
CA SER A 60 16.21 -12.35 2.03
C SER A 60 16.23 -13.81 2.51
N ARG A 61 16.99 -14.65 1.80
CA ARG A 61 17.24 -16.03 2.22
C ARG A 61 17.98 -16.10 3.56
N GLU A 62 18.90 -15.17 3.78
CA GLU A 62 19.68 -15.06 5.02
C GLU A 62 18.75 -14.73 6.20
N ALA A 63 17.81 -13.80 6.03
CA ALA A 63 16.79 -13.50 7.03
C ALA A 63 15.97 -14.76 7.43
N GLY A 64 15.63 -15.60 6.45
CA GLY A 64 14.98 -16.88 6.71
C GLY A 64 15.83 -17.84 7.59
N ARG A 65 17.15 -17.87 7.40
CA ARG A 65 18.07 -18.65 8.25
C ARG A 65 18.17 -18.07 9.64
N ASP A 66 18.20 -16.75 9.75
CA ASP A 66 18.31 -16.03 11.03
C ASP A 66 17.06 -16.25 11.90
N ILE A 67 15.87 -16.42 11.30
CA ILE A 67 14.65 -16.82 12.01
C ILE A 67 14.90 -18.14 12.76
N ILE A 68 15.38 -19.16 12.05
CA ILE A 68 15.61 -20.49 12.64
C ILE A 68 16.66 -20.41 13.74
N LYS A 69 17.77 -19.69 13.52
CA LYS A 69 18.84 -19.47 14.49
C LYS A 69 18.31 -18.78 15.75
N THR A 70 17.57 -17.69 15.60
CA THR A 70 17.01 -16.92 16.73
C THR A 70 16.04 -17.76 17.55
N LEU A 71 15.21 -18.57 16.91
CA LEU A 71 14.23 -19.39 17.61
C LEU A 71 14.83 -20.62 18.30
N SER A 72 16.01 -21.07 17.89
CA SER A 72 16.74 -22.14 18.60
C SER A 72 17.33 -21.72 19.95
N LEU A 73 17.47 -20.41 20.18
CA LEU A 73 17.94 -19.86 21.46
C LEU A 73 16.83 -19.93 22.52
N LYS A 74 17.21 -20.02 23.79
CA LYS A 74 16.25 -19.91 24.91
C LYS A 74 15.73 -18.47 25.04
N PRO A 75 14.51 -18.28 25.60
CA PRO A 75 14.04 -16.95 25.96
C PRO A 75 15.01 -16.27 26.93
N PHE A 76 15.11 -14.95 26.86
CA PHE A 76 16.02 -14.17 27.72
C PHE A 76 15.41 -13.97 29.12
N GLU A 77 14.20 -13.44 29.21
CA GLU A 77 13.54 -13.18 30.49
C GLU A 77 12.07 -13.60 30.55
N SER A 78 11.40 -13.76 29.39
CA SER A 78 10.00 -14.15 29.32
C SER A 78 9.83 -15.67 29.26
N LYS A 79 8.63 -16.15 29.65
CA LYS A 79 8.21 -17.52 29.38
C LYS A 79 8.02 -17.80 27.90
N TYR A 80 7.70 -16.77 27.10
CA TYR A 80 7.32 -16.87 25.71
C TYR A 80 8.29 -16.12 24.80
N LYS A 81 8.45 -16.62 23.57
CA LYS A 81 9.10 -15.92 22.47
C LYS A 81 8.09 -15.54 21.43
N VAL A 82 8.21 -14.34 20.86
CA VAL A 82 7.35 -13.87 19.79
C VAL A 82 8.22 -13.52 18.58
N MET A 83 7.90 -14.10 17.43
CA MET A 83 8.49 -13.77 16.14
C MET A 83 7.46 -13.05 15.29
N ILE A 84 7.70 -11.78 14.99
CA ILE A 84 6.84 -10.97 14.15
C ILE A 84 7.50 -10.88 12.77
N ILE A 85 6.80 -11.35 11.74
CA ILE A 85 7.23 -11.25 10.34
C ILE A 85 6.32 -10.25 9.66
N TRP A 86 6.87 -9.09 9.35
CA TRP A 86 6.13 -8.01 8.67
C TRP A 86 6.28 -8.13 7.17
N GLN A 87 5.17 -8.15 6.45
CA GLN A 87 5.04 -8.36 5.01
C GLN A 87 5.70 -9.65 4.52
N PRO A 88 5.27 -10.81 5.02
CA PRO A 88 5.80 -12.13 4.63
C PRO A 88 5.61 -12.44 3.14
N GLU A 89 4.69 -11.77 2.44
CA GLU A 89 4.52 -11.85 0.98
C GLU A 89 5.73 -11.34 0.19
N LEU A 90 6.62 -10.61 0.84
CA LEU A 90 7.90 -10.15 0.27
C LEU A 90 9.07 -11.09 0.59
N MET A 91 8.80 -12.29 1.11
CA MET A 91 9.84 -13.28 1.32
C MET A 91 10.37 -13.83 -0.01
N HIS A 92 11.69 -13.95 -0.08
CA HIS A 92 12.30 -14.78 -1.11
C HIS A 92 11.75 -16.22 -1.02
N PRO A 93 11.41 -16.90 -2.13
CA PRO A 93 10.83 -18.25 -2.08
C PRO A 93 11.60 -19.25 -1.22
N SER A 94 12.94 -19.18 -1.24
CA SER A 94 13.78 -20.03 -0.38
C SER A 94 13.67 -19.70 1.10
N ALA A 95 13.39 -18.45 1.48
CA ALA A 95 13.16 -18.07 2.87
C ALA A 95 11.79 -18.58 3.33
N ALA A 96 10.76 -18.36 2.52
CA ALA A 96 9.41 -18.82 2.79
C ALA A 96 9.35 -20.36 2.97
N ASN A 97 9.97 -21.11 2.07
CA ASN A 97 10.05 -22.58 2.19
C ASN A 97 10.90 -23.01 3.41
N GLY A 98 11.97 -22.26 3.74
CA GLY A 98 12.85 -22.55 4.87
C GLY A 98 12.17 -22.50 6.22
N ILE A 99 11.14 -21.65 6.39
CA ILE A 99 10.42 -21.50 7.67
C ILE A 99 9.26 -22.49 7.83
N LEU A 100 8.86 -23.25 6.80
CA LEU A 100 7.68 -24.12 6.85
C LEU A 100 7.75 -25.15 7.98
N LYS A 101 8.92 -25.78 8.18
CA LYS A 101 9.11 -26.77 9.24
C LYS A 101 8.93 -26.16 10.63
N ILE A 102 9.47 -24.97 10.86
CA ILE A 102 9.38 -24.31 12.17
C ILE A 102 8.01 -23.68 12.43
N LEU A 103 7.25 -23.40 11.39
CA LEU A 103 5.82 -23.03 11.48
C LEU A 103 4.95 -24.22 11.84
N GLU A 104 5.28 -25.41 11.34
CA GLU A 104 4.55 -26.65 11.61
C GLU A 104 4.84 -27.18 13.03
N GLU A 105 6.10 -27.16 13.42
CA GLU A 105 6.56 -27.62 14.72
C GLU A 105 7.36 -26.52 15.44
N PRO A 106 6.69 -25.47 15.93
CA PRO A 106 7.38 -24.38 16.62
C PRO A 106 8.02 -24.84 17.93
N PRO A 107 9.19 -24.27 18.32
CA PRO A 107 9.75 -24.53 19.63
C PRO A 107 8.75 -24.22 20.76
N PRO A 108 8.83 -24.89 21.91
CA PRO A 108 7.92 -24.65 23.02
C PRO A 108 7.82 -23.17 23.38
N ASN A 109 6.59 -22.72 23.67
CA ASN A 109 6.30 -21.33 24.05
C ASN A 109 6.74 -20.27 23.01
N THR A 110 6.72 -20.63 21.73
CA THR A 110 7.04 -19.72 20.63
C THR A 110 5.79 -19.39 19.82
N PHE A 111 5.57 -18.11 19.58
CA PHE A 111 4.47 -17.62 18.76
C PHE A 111 5.01 -16.91 17.53
N PHE A 112 4.37 -17.20 16.39
CA PHE A 112 4.57 -16.47 15.14
C PHE A 112 3.40 -15.53 14.88
N ILE A 113 3.70 -14.29 14.50
CA ILE A 113 2.71 -13.31 14.03
C ILE A 113 3.18 -12.87 12.64
N LEU A 114 2.44 -13.26 11.60
CA LEU A 114 2.67 -12.84 10.23
C LEU A 114 1.71 -11.69 9.92
N VAL A 115 2.24 -10.50 9.64
CA VAL A 115 1.46 -9.30 9.33
C VAL A 115 1.57 -9.05 7.84
N SER A 116 0.49 -9.32 7.11
CA SER A 116 0.43 -9.25 5.65
C SER A 116 -0.66 -8.30 5.17
N ASN A 117 -0.37 -7.53 4.13
CA ASN A 117 -1.34 -6.71 3.41
C ASN A 117 -1.95 -7.45 2.20
N ALA A 118 -1.35 -8.59 1.80
CA ALA A 118 -1.73 -9.36 0.61
C ALA A 118 -1.60 -10.86 0.91
N ALA A 119 -2.49 -11.38 1.77
CA ALA A 119 -2.47 -12.78 2.20
C ALA A 119 -2.59 -13.76 1.02
N GLU A 120 -3.27 -13.36 -0.06
CA GLU A 120 -3.41 -14.13 -1.29
C GLU A 120 -2.07 -14.35 -2.04
N ARG A 121 -1.04 -13.57 -1.73
CA ARG A 121 0.32 -13.71 -2.29
C ARG A 121 1.21 -14.64 -1.47
N LEU A 122 0.76 -15.05 -0.29
CA LEU A 122 1.49 -16.00 0.54
C LEU A 122 1.41 -17.41 -0.09
N LEU A 123 2.47 -18.18 0.16
CA LEU A 123 2.44 -19.59 -0.25
C LEU A 123 1.27 -20.31 0.43
N PRO A 124 0.49 -21.10 -0.29
CA PRO A 124 -0.60 -21.91 0.31
C PRO A 124 -0.11 -22.79 1.48
N THR A 125 1.16 -23.21 1.42
CA THR A 125 1.81 -23.98 2.48
C THR A 125 2.04 -23.19 3.77
N ILE A 126 2.18 -21.87 3.72
CA ILE A 126 2.21 -21.00 4.90
C ILE A 126 0.80 -20.82 5.44
N LEU A 127 -0.16 -20.50 4.56
CA LEU A 127 -1.56 -20.29 4.95
C LEU A 127 -2.17 -21.53 5.64
N SER A 128 -1.83 -22.73 5.17
CA SER A 128 -2.33 -23.98 5.78
C SER A 128 -1.77 -24.28 7.18
N ARG A 129 -0.70 -23.57 7.60
CA ARG A 129 -0.03 -23.73 8.90
C ARG A 129 -0.24 -22.55 9.84
N THR A 130 -1.03 -21.59 9.43
CA THR A 130 -1.31 -20.37 10.20
C THR A 130 -2.82 -20.19 10.35
N GLN A 131 -3.22 -19.57 11.45
CA GLN A 131 -4.59 -19.12 11.62
C GLN A 131 -4.72 -17.72 11.05
N SER A 132 -5.55 -17.54 10.04
CA SER A 132 -5.84 -16.22 9.48
C SER A 132 -6.78 -15.44 10.40
N VAL A 133 -6.38 -14.19 10.69
CA VAL A 133 -7.22 -13.21 11.39
C VAL A 133 -7.31 -11.99 10.48
N GLN A 134 -8.52 -11.70 10.01
CA GLN A 134 -8.76 -10.51 9.18
C GLN A 134 -8.93 -9.30 10.09
N VAL A 135 -8.13 -8.27 9.85
CA VAL A 135 -8.27 -6.95 10.49
C VAL A 135 -9.03 -6.05 9.51
N PRO A 136 -10.27 -5.63 9.80
CA PRO A 136 -11.03 -4.76 8.92
C PRO A 136 -10.41 -3.36 8.88
N GLN A 137 -10.74 -2.63 7.84
CA GLN A 137 -10.47 -1.19 7.75
C GLN A 137 -11.29 -0.45 8.81
N LEU A 138 -10.83 0.73 9.22
CA LEU A 138 -11.60 1.59 10.11
C LEU A 138 -12.84 2.12 9.39
N GLU A 139 -13.95 2.22 10.13
CA GLU A 139 -15.12 2.95 9.66
C GLU A 139 -14.81 4.45 9.56
N ASP A 140 -15.51 5.16 8.69
CA ASP A 140 -15.27 6.59 8.43
C ASP A 140 -15.42 7.44 9.72
N GLU A 141 -16.37 7.10 10.57
CA GLU A 141 -16.59 7.79 11.85
C GLU A 141 -15.42 7.61 12.81
N ASP A 142 -14.88 6.39 12.92
CA ASP A 142 -13.74 6.10 13.80
C ASP A 142 -12.47 6.79 13.28
N LEU A 143 -12.24 6.78 11.97
CA LEU A 143 -11.13 7.48 11.35
C LEU A 143 -11.21 9.00 11.59
N GLN A 144 -12.38 9.61 11.37
CA GLN A 144 -12.61 11.03 11.63
C GLN A 144 -12.43 11.38 13.10
N ALA A 145 -12.96 10.56 14.01
CA ALA A 145 -12.82 10.76 15.44
C ALA A 145 -11.34 10.74 15.88
N TYR A 146 -10.56 9.80 15.33
CA TYR A 146 -9.12 9.73 15.61
C TYR A 146 -8.38 10.96 15.08
N LEU A 147 -8.63 11.37 13.84
CA LEU A 147 -7.98 12.52 13.21
C LEU A 147 -8.31 13.82 13.92
N ASN A 148 -9.60 14.07 14.22
CA ASN A 148 -10.03 15.26 14.97
C ASN A 148 -9.43 15.34 16.37
N LYS A 149 -9.19 14.21 17.02
CA LYS A 149 -8.62 14.17 18.37
C LYS A 149 -7.11 14.48 18.37
N ASN A 150 -6.39 14.06 17.34
CA ASN A 150 -4.93 14.07 17.33
C ASN A 150 -4.30 15.13 16.41
N TYR A 151 -5.10 15.69 15.48
CA TYR A 151 -4.65 16.64 14.48
C TYR A 151 -5.63 17.81 14.36
N ASP A 152 -5.12 18.99 14.06
CA ASP A 152 -5.93 20.18 13.77
C ASP A 152 -6.19 20.24 12.26
N VAL A 153 -7.30 19.63 11.84
CA VAL A 153 -7.67 19.51 10.42
C VAL A 153 -9.02 20.18 10.18
N GLU A 154 -9.09 21.07 9.20
CA GLU A 154 -10.35 21.70 8.78
C GLU A 154 -11.39 20.66 8.37
N SER A 155 -12.66 20.86 8.74
CA SER A 155 -13.74 19.89 8.49
C SER A 155 -13.89 19.46 7.03
N LYS A 156 -13.65 20.38 6.09
CA LYS A 156 -13.68 20.07 4.66
C LYS A 156 -12.55 19.12 4.27
N LYS A 157 -11.32 19.45 4.66
CA LYS A 157 -10.13 18.62 4.40
C LYS A 157 -10.25 17.25 5.09
N LEU A 158 -10.83 17.20 6.28
CA LEU A 158 -11.08 15.96 7.01
C LEU A 158 -11.98 15.00 6.22
N GLN A 159 -13.06 15.50 5.64
CA GLN A 159 -13.95 14.68 4.80
C GLN A 159 -13.22 14.16 3.55
N GLU A 160 -12.37 14.99 2.94
CA GLU A 160 -11.56 14.60 1.79
C GLU A 160 -10.56 13.50 2.12
N ILE A 161 -9.85 13.67 3.23
CA ILE A 161 -8.90 12.67 3.74
C ILE A 161 -9.61 11.35 4.04
N THR A 162 -10.76 11.40 4.72
CA THR A 162 -11.53 10.21 5.08
C THR A 162 -11.95 9.42 3.85
N GLN A 163 -12.42 10.12 2.81
CA GLN A 163 -12.82 9.48 1.56
C GLN A 163 -11.64 8.82 0.83
N LEU A 164 -10.51 9.53 0.74
CA LEU A 164 -9.32 9.02 0.04
C LEU A 164 -8.63 7.89 0.80
N ALA A 165 -8.64 7.96 2.12
CA ALA A 165 -7.97 6.97 2.96
C ALA A 165 -8.73 5.65 3.06
N GLU A 166 -10.05 5.62 2.80
CA GLU A 166 -10.89 4.40 2.83
C GLU A 166 -10.66 3.54 4.07
N GLY A 167 -10.55 4.18 5.25
CA GLY A 167 -10.29 3.49 6.52
C GLY A 167 -8.82 3.18 6.81
N ASN A 168 -7.89 3.56 5.93
CA ASN A 168 -6.45 3.42 6.15
C ASN A 168 -5.91 4.63 6.93
N LEU A 169 -5.68 4.45 8.24
CA LEU A 169 -5.19 5.52 9.12
C LEU A 169 -3.79 6.02 8.72
N GLY A 170 -2.89 5.14 8.30
CA GLY A 170 -1.54 5.55 7.86
C GLY A 170 -1.59 6.47 6.64
N LEU A 171 -2.42 6.14 5.65
CA LEU A 171 -2.66 7.00 4.49
C LEU A 171 -3.33 8.31 4.90
N ALA A 172 -4.34 8.26 5.78
CA ALA A 172 -5.03 9.45 6.26
C ALA A 172 -4.06 10.47 6.90
N ILE A 173 -3.13 10.00 7.73
CA ILE A 173 -2.10 10.86 8.36
C ILE A 173 -1.20 11.50 7.29
N LYS A 174 -0.76 10.77 6.29
CA LYS A 174 0.04 11.31 5.19
C LYS A 174 -0.68 12.39 4.40
N LEU A 175 -2.00 12.23 4.22
CA LEU A 175 -2.82 13.19 3.50
C LEU A 175 -3.05 14.50 4.27
N ILE A 176 -2.83 14.53 5.59
CA ILE A 176 -2.93 15.77 6.38
C ILE A 176 -1.87 16.79 5.93
N ASP A 177 -0.64 16.32 5.75
CA ASP A 177 0.52 17.15 5.39
C ASP A 177 0.65 17.39 3.88
N SER A 178 -0.14 16.66 3.06
CA SER A 178 -0.15 16.88 1.62
C SER A 178 -0.76 18.25 1.29
N GLU A 179 -0.11 18.99 0.40
CA GLU A 179 -0.72 20.18 -0.22
C GLU A 179 -2.06 19.81 -0.84
N GLU A 180 -2.99 20.77 -0.96
CA GLU A 180 -4.27 20.57 -1.64
C GLU A 180 -4.01 20.16 -3.11
N ASP A 181 -3.79 18.88 -3.33
CA ASP A 181 -3.73 18.34 -4.66
C ASP A 181 -5.15 18.36 -5.23
N HIS A 182 -5.38 19.15 -6.28
CA HIS A 182 -6.65 19.22 -7.00
C HIS A 182 -6.89 17.92 -7.80
N PHE A 183 -6.87 16.76 -7.09
CA PHE A 183 -7.05 15.44 -7.73
C PHE A 183 -8.32 15.38 -8.57
N GLN A 184 -9.40 16.01 -8.09
CA GLN A 184 -10.66 16.06 -8.81
C GLN A 184 -10.50 16.71 -10.18
N ASP A 185 -9.90 17.89 -10.24
CA ASP A 185 -9.75 18.64 -11.49
C ASP A 185 -8.78 17.92 -12.42
N ARG A 186 -7.63 17.51 -11.90
CA ARG A 186 -6.61 16.75 -12.65
C ARG A 186 -7.17 15.46 -13.24
N PHE A 187 -7.92 14.70 -12.44
CA PHE A 187 -8.54 13.46 -12.91
C PHE A 187 -9.62 13.71 -13.95
N ALA A 188 -10.47 14.71 -13.73
CA ALA A 188 -11.51 15.06 -14.69
C ALA A 188 -10.95 15.53 -16.04
N GLU A 189 -9.86 16.30 -16.04
CA GLU A 189 -9.17 16.70 -17.27
C GLU A 189 -8.52 15.49 -17.95
N TRP A 190 -7.83 14.64 -17.21
CA TRP A 190 -7.22 13.42 -17.72
C TRP A 190 -8.25 12.54 -18.42
N MET A 191 -9.41 12.27 -17.80
CA MET A 191 -10.48 11.48 -18.41
C MET A 191 -11.09 12.16 -19.64
N ARG A 192 -11.16 13.50 -19.68
CA ARG A 192 -11.59 14.24 -20.88
C ARG A 192 -10.61 14.07 -22.05
N TRP A 193 -9.28 14.11 -21.78
CA TRP A 193 -8.28 13.87 -22.81
C TRP A 193 -8.30 12.41 -23.28
N CYS A 194 -8.49 11.46 -22.39
CA CYS A 194 -8.68 10.06 -22.78
C CYS A 194 -9.90 9.89 -23.69
N TYR A 195 -11.05 10.49 -23.33
CA TYR A 195 -12.27 10.43 -24.13
C TYR A 195 -12.11 11.09 -25.50
N LYS A 196 -11.44 12.24 -25.58
CA LYS A 196 -11.19 12.97 -26.84
C LYS A 196 -10.03 12.37 -27.65
N ARG A 197 -9.28 11.42 -27.11
CA ARG A 197 -8.02 10.90 -27.68
C ARG A 197 -6.99 12.00 -27.95
N ASP A 198 -6.92 12.97 -27.04
CA ASP A 198 -5.97 14.07 -27.11
C ASP A 198 -4.59 13.60 -26.64
N TYR A 199 -3.90 12.88 -27.52
CA TYR A 199 -2.61 12.26 -27.22
C TYR A 199 -1.52 13.29 -26.89
N SER A 200 -1.61 14.50 -27.43
CA SER A 200 -0.65 15.56 -27.13
C SER A 200 -0.70 15.95 -25.64
N ASN A 201 -1.91 16.23 -25.15
CA ASN A 201 -2.11 16.56 -23.74
C ASN A 201 -1.82 15.35 -22.82
N LEU A 202 -2.12 14.11 -23.23
CA LEU A 202 -1.78 12.91 -22.47
C LEU A 202 -0.27 12.72 -22.33
N VAL A 203 0.52 13.02 -23.37
CA VAL A 203 1.99 12.96 -23.30
C VAL A 203 2.51 14.04 -22.34
N THR A 204 2.06 15.29 -22.48
CA THR A 204 2.46 16.38 -21.57
C THR A 204 2.10 16.03 -20.12
N PHE A 205 0.89 15.59 -19.87
CA PHE A 205 0.44 15.22 -18.52
C PHE A 205 1.22 14.03 -17.95
N SER A 206 1.72 13.11 -18.79
CA SER A 206 2.61 12.03 -18.33
C SER A 206 3.97 12.56 -17.83
N GLU A 207 4.44 13.67 -18.37
CA GLU A 207 5.64 14.37 -17.90
C GLU A 207 5.38 15.07 -16.58
N ASP A 208 4.26 15.78 -16.45
CA ASP A 208 3.83 16.42 -15.21
C ASP A 208 3.62 15.38 -14.10
N PHE A 209 2.97 14.25 -14.42
CA PHE A 209 2.80 13.13 -13.49
C PHE A 209 4.14 12.56 -13.01
N HIS A 210 5.13 12.47 -13.87
CA HIS A 210 6.47 12.00 -13.51
C HIS A 210 7.18 12.93 -12.52
N GLN A 211 6.90 14.24 -12.57
CA GLN A 211 7.47 15.22 -11.66
C GLN A 211 6.81 15.24 -10.27
N LEU A 212 5.63 14.65 -10.14
CA LEU A 212 4.97 14.51 -8.83
C LEU A 212 5.81 13.60 -7.93
N ASP A 213 5.73 13.84 -6.64
CA ASP A 213 6.25 12.91 -5.64
C ASP A 213 5.50 11.56 -5.69
N LYS A 214 6.12 10.51 -5.17
CA LYS A 214 5.57 9.15 -5.23
C LYS A 214 4.21 9.02 -4.54
N LEU A 215 3.96 9.79 -3.49
CA LEU A 215 2.68 9.75 -2.77
C LEU A 215 1.58 10.37 -3.64
N SER A 216 1.80 11.55 -4.22
CA SER A 216 0.86 12.20 -5.13
C SER A 216 0.56 11.37 -6.38
N GLN A 217 1.58 10.67 -6.94
CA GLN A 217 1.38 9.73 -8.03
C GLN A 217 0.42 8.59 -7.66
N LYS A 218 0.64 7.96 -6.50
CA LYS A 218 -0.22 6.89 -6.00
C LYS A 218 -1.63 7.39 -5.68
N ASN A 219 -1.74 8.56 -5.06
CA ASN A 219 -3.01 9.16 -4.68
C ASN A 219 -3.89 9.49 -5.89
N LEU A 220 -3.29 9.94 -7.02
CA LEU A 220 -4.07 10.16 -8.25
C LEU A 220 -4.65 8.84 -8.80
N PHE A 221 -3.90 7.73 -8.72
CA PHE A 221 -4.43 6.42 -9.14
C PHE A 221 -5.48 5.89 -8.17
N GLN A 222 -5.27 6.06 -6.86
CA GLN A 222 -6.27 5.69 -5.85
C GLN A 222 -7.56 6.49 -6.00
N TYR A 223 -7.45 7.81 -6.27
CA TYR A 223 -8.60 8.63 -6.58
C TYR A 223 -9.32 8.13 -7.83
N GLY A 224 -8.60 7.72 -8.86
CA GLY A 224 -9.17 7.11 -10.06
C GLY A 224 -9.96 5.83 -9.76
N LEU A 225 -9.41 4.93 -8.91
CA LEU A 225 -10.10 3.72 -8.47
C LEU A 225 -11.39 4.04 -7.70
N SER A 226 -11.34 5.03 -6.80
CA SER A 226 -12.53 5.51 -6.09
C SER A 226 -13.60 6.04 -7.07
N MET A 227 -13.22 6.82 -8.07
CA MET A 227 -14.16 7.32 -9.09
C MET A 227 -14.74 6.20 -9.95
N MET A 228 -13.99 5.15 -10.26
CA MET A 228 -14.52 3.95 -10.94
C MET A 228 -15.56 3.24 -10.08
N ARG A 229 -15.29 3.06 -8.78
CA ARG A 229 -16.23 2.49 -7.83
C ARG A 229 -17.52 3.31 -7.76
N GLU A 230 -17.43 4.63 -7.60
CA GLU A 230 -18.59 5.50 -7.53
C GLU A 230 -19.41 5.52 -8.85
N THR A 231 -18.72 5.44 -10.00
CA THR A 231 -19.37 5.29 -11.30
C THR A 231 -20.16 3.98 -11.40
N LEU A 232 -19.61 2.88 -10.89
CA LEU A 232 -20.29 1.58 -10.86
C LEU A 232 -21.49 1.60 -9.92
N LEU A 233 -21.37 2.17 -8.72
CA LEU A 233 -22.47 2.31 -7.78
C LEU A 233 -23.62 3.12 -8.37
N HIS A 234 -23.31 4.24 -9.00
CA HIS A 234 -24.32 5.05 -9.68
C HIS A 234 -25.00 4.29 -10.83
N TYR A 235 -24.22 3.57 -11.63
CA TYR A 235 -24.77 2.74 -12.72
C TYR A 235 -25.70 1.64 -12.19
N ALA A 236 -25.38 1.06 -11.05
CA ALA A 236 -26.17 0.00 -10.39
C ALA A 236 -27.38 0.55 -9.60
N GLY A 237 -27.56 1.88 -9.50
CA GLY A 237 -28.61 2.49 -8.67
C GLY A 237 -28.39 2.34 -7.17
N ALA A 238 -27.14 2.13 -6.73
CA ALA A 238 -26.73 1.92 -5.34
C ALA A 238 -26.21 3.21 -4.71
N ASP A 239 -26.79 4.37 -5.03
CA ASP A 239 -26.34 5.69 -4.55
C ASP A 239 -26.40 5.80 -3.00
N ALA A 240 -27.16 4.95 -2.30
CA ALA A 240 -27.26 4.96 -0.85
C ALA A 240 -25.96 4.61 -0.12
N ILE A 241 -25.04 3.91 -0.78
CA ILE A 241 -23.71 3.55 -0.26
C ILE A 241 -22.57 4.32 -0.96
N SER A 242 -22.92 5.33 -1.75
CA SER A 242 -21.98 6.22 -2.42
C SER A 242 -21.32 7.15 -1.40
N ARG A 243 -20.01 7.35 -1.58
CA ARG A 243 -19.19 8.30 -0.80
C ARG A 243 -18.84 9.56 -1.59
N ILE A 244 -19.56 9.79 -2.68
CA ILE A 244 -19.28 10.88 -3.61
C ILE A 244 -19.52 12.27 -2.99
N LYS A 245 -18.61 13.20 -3.25
CA LYS A 245 -18.77 14.60 -2.85
C LYS A 245 -19.72 15.36 -3.80
N THR A 246 -20.31 16.43 -3.29
CA THR A 246 -21.22 17.30 -4.08
C THR A 246 -20.58 17.78 -5.38
N GLY A 247 -19.27 18.10 -5.36
CA GLY A 247 -18.52 18.54 -6.55
C GLY A 247 -18.30 17.45 -7.60
N GLU A 248 -18.27 16.18 -7.20
CA GLU A 248 -17.98 15.02 -8.06
C GLU A 248 -19.23 14.41 -8.67
N VAL A 249 -20.41 14.68 -8.10
CA VAL A 249 -21.70 14.12 -8.56
C VAL A 249 -21.92 14.32 -10.05
N LYS A 250 -21.61 15.52 -10.55
CA LYS A 250 -21.77 15.84 -11.98
C LYS A 250 -20.81 14.98 -12.83
N PHE A 251 -19.56 14.84 -12.40
CA PHE A 251 -18.56 14.03 -13.10
C PHE A 251 -19.03 12.57 -13.20
N VAL A 252 -19.41 11.95 -12.07
CA VAL A 252 -19.86 10.55 -12.04
C VAL A 252 -21.10 10.34 -12.91
N LYS A 253 -22.10 11.24 -12.83
CA LYS A 253 -23.30 11.20 -13.67
C LYS A 253 -23.01 11.30 -15.16
N ASP A 254 -22.07 12.16 -15.55
CA ASP A 254 -21.71 12.31 -16.96
C ASP A 254 -20.82 11.15 -17.42
N PHE A 255 -19.93 10.66 -16.58
CA PHE A 255 -19.05 9.56 -16.88
C PHE A 255 -19.81 8.23 -16.97
N SER A 256 -20.82 8.00 -16.12
CA SER A 256 -21.67 6.80 -16.18
C SER A 256 -22.48 6.67 -17.48
N LYS A 257 -22.69 7.76 -18.21
CA LYS A 257 -23.38 7.72 -19.53
C LYS A 257 -22.54 7.07 -20.63
N ILE A 258 -21.19 7.14 -20.51
CA ILE A 258 -20.24 6.61 -21.49
C ILE A 258 -19.58 5.30 -21.03
N MET A 259 -19.71 4.97 -19.75
CA MET A 259 -19.17 3.78 -19.12
C MET A 259 -20.29 2.77 -18.85
N ASN A 260 -20.05 1.52 -19.19
CA ASN A 260 -20.85 0.39 -18.74
C ASN A 260 -20.05 -0.47 -17.77
N VAL A 261 -20.66 -1.48 -17.16
CA VAL A 261 -19.99 -2.35 -16.15
C VAL A 261 -18.71 -2.94 -16.70
N GLU A 262 -18.72 -3.49 -17.92
CA GLU A 262 -17.55 -4.13 -18.55
C GLU A 262 -16.39 -3.14 -18.73
N LYS A 263 -16.68 -1.90 -19.17
CA LYS A 263 -15.66 -0.85 -19.30
C LYS A 263 -15.10 -0.42 -17.94
N VAL A 264 -15.98 -0.28 -16.93
CA VAL A 264 -15.54 0.10 -15.58
C VAL A 264 -14.64 -0.99 -15.00
N GLU A 265 -15.01 -2.26 -15.08
CA GLU A 265 -14.19 -3.38 -14.60
C GLU A 265 -12.82 -3.41 -15.29
N LYS A 266 -12.82 -3.20 -16.62
CA LYS A 266 -11.57 -3.17 -17.38
C LYS A 266 -10.68 -2.00 -16.97
N VAL A 267 -11.25 -0.79 -16.84
CA VAL A 267 -10.50 0.39 -16.40
C VAL A 267 -10.01 0.21 -14.96
N ASN A 268 -10.83 -0.36 -14.08
CA ASN A 268 -10.42 -0.67 -12.70
C ASN A 268 -9.22 -1.63 -12.67
N THR A 269 -9.22 -2.66 -13.52
CA THR A 269 -8.07 -3.59 -13.66
C THR A 269 -6.82 -2.83 -14.13
N LEU A 270 -6.95 -1.96 -15.14
CA LEU A 270 -5.83 -1.16 -15.64
C LEU A 270 -5.22 -0.25 -14.57
N PHE A 271 -6.07 0.40 -13.75
CA PHE A 271 -5.61 1.22 -12.63
C PHE A 271 -4.88 0.41 -11.55
N ASN A 272 -5.40 -0.77 -11.19
CA ASN A 272 -4.76 -1.66 -10.23
C ASN A 272 -3.39 -2.15 -10.73
N ASP A 273 -3.29 -2.51 -12.01
CA ASP A 273 -2.03 -2.93 -12.63
C ASP A 273 -1.02 -1.78 -12.65
N ALA A 274 -1.47 -0.57 -13.01
CA ALA A 274 -0.63 0.62 -13.01
C ALA A 274 -0.14 0.97 -11.60
N HIS A 275 -1.02 0.92 -10.60
CA HIS A 275 -0.66 1.13 -9.20
C HIS A 275 0.37 0.09 -8.72
N TYR A 276 0.17 -1.18 -9.05
CA TYR A 276 1.11 -2.25 -8.73
C TYR A 276 2.51 -2.03 -9.36
N HIS A 277 2.56 -1.61 -10.64
CA HIS A 277 3.83 -1.32 -11.30
C HIS A 277 4.53 -0.09 -10.73
N LEU A 278 3.77 0.92 -10.31
CA LEU A 278 4.29 2.13 -9.67
C LEU A 278 4.94 1.80 -8.31
N GLU A 279 4.30 0.94 -7.52
CA GLU A 279 4.86 0.46 -6.24
C GLU A 279 6.18 -0.30 -6.40
N ARG A 280 6.38 -0.92 -7.55
CA ARG A 280 7.61 -1.65 -7.91
C ARG A 280 8.67 -0.78 -8.58
N ASN A 281 8.59 0.53 -8.41
CA ASN A 281 9.54 1.49 -8.99
C ASN A 281 9.63 1.42 -10.53
N GLY A 282 8.53 1.07 -11.20
CA GLY A 282 8.42 1.23 -12.64
C GLY A 282 8.48 2.71 -13.05
N SER A 283 8.82 2.98 -14.30
CA SER A 283 8.85 4.35 -14.82
C SER A 283 7.46 5.00 -14.75
N ALA A 284 7.27 5.96 -13.83
CA ALA A 284 5.99 6.63 -13.62
C ALA A 284 5.43 7.22 -14.94
N LYS A 285 6.28 7.87 -15.75
CA LYS A 285 5.91 8.41 -17.07
C LYS A 285 5.36 7.33 -17.99
N MET A 286 6.04 6.19 -18.10
CA MET A 286 5.65 5.11 -19.02
C MET A 286 4.37 4.41 -18.53
N ILE A 287 4.26 4.16 -17.22
CA ILE A 287 3.07 3.55 -16.62
C ILE A 287 1.85 4.44 -16.84
N PHE A 288 1.98 5.74 -16.57
CA PHE A 288 0.90 6.69 -16.73
C PHE A 288 0.46 6.83 -18.19
N LEU A 289 1.43 6.90 -19.12
CA LEU A 289 1.12 7.03 -20.54
C LEU A 289 0.44 5.76 -21.08
N ASP A 290 0.95 4.58 -20.73
CA ASP A 290 0.34 3.31 -21.14
C ASP A 290 -1.08 3.18 -20.59
N LEU A 291 -1.27 3.45 -19.28
CA LEU A 291 -2.61 3.50 -18.67
C LEU A 291 -3.55 4.44 -19.43
N SER A 292 -3.09 5.66 -19.72
CA SER A 292 -3.90 6.68 -20.43
C SER A 292 -4.34 6.21 -21.81
N LEU A 293 -3.43 5.58 -22.57
CA LEU A 293 -3.73 5.06 -23.91
C LEU A 293 -4.73 3.89 -23.86
N GLN A 294 -4.57 2.99 -22.87
CA GLN A 294 -5.50 1.87 -22.69
C GLN A 294 -6.88 2.32 -22.21
N VAL A 295 -6.93 3.30 -21.29
CA VAL A 295 -8.19 3.93 -20.86
C VAL A 295 -8.87 4.62 -22.03
N ALA A 296 -8.14 5.42 -22.84
CA ALA A 296 -8.68 6.08 -24.03
C ALA A 296 -9.30 5.07 -25.02
N LYS A 297 -8.62 3.96 -25.27
CA LYS A 297 -9.12 2.86 -26.12
C LYS A 297 -10.35 2.16 -25.53
N THR A 298 -10.46 2.09 -24.21
CA THR A 298 -11.57 1.42 -23.54
C THR A 298 -12.81 2.30 -23.48
N ILE A 299 -12.64 3.60 -23.18
CA ILE A 299 -13.76 4.54 -23.10
C ILE A 299 -14.37 4.79 -24.49
N ASN A 300 -13.54 5.04 -25.47
CA ASN A 300 -13.94 5.34 -26.84
C ASN A 300 -13.20 4.40 -27.79
N PRO A 301 -13.76 3.21 -28.09
CA PRO A 301 -13.13 2.15 -28.90
C PRO A 301 -12.92 2.53 -30.39
#